data_c5750df5cc77d6d916991c1485016e2c
#
_entry.id   c5750df5cc77d6d916991c1485016e2c
#
_cell.length_a   1.000
_cell.length_b   1.000
_cell.length_c   1.000
_cell.angle_alpha   90.00
_cell.angle_beta   90.00
_cell.angle_gamma   90.00
#
_symmetry.space_group_name_H-M   'P 1'
#
loop_
_entity.id
_entity.type
_entity.pdbx_description
1 polymer ?
#
loop_
_entity_poly.entity_id
_entity_poly.type
_entity_poly.pdbx_seq_one_letter_code
_entity_poly.pdbx_strand_id
1 'polypeptide(L)'
;MSLKLVITGASGHIGTRVCQLIGDQAHIVALVGSAEGREKAQAAGAAEVHVVDLDQPEGLAELFAGADAVCVITAGDAKPDRERNALEAAAKAGVGYAVKLSSESVTLAEGRPGEPDPIAARHSANESDVQRLFDRFAIVRPTWWASLDQLPFVKAGLAQGQFAWPRRDTSLAPIAPDDVAATIAALLLKPSAGTRVLSLTGPETLTIEQIAGHYAAALGSPVEVPDLTPESYVDWLTEHTPMTNEQAQGTSAILTPFADRRDAPVSDAVETVTGRAPQRFTDYLAANFSPESLTQK
;
A
#
# COMPACT_ATOMS: atom_id res chain seq x y z
N MET A 1 -24.52 12.99 15.61
CA MET A 1 -24.72 11.95 14.57
C MET A 1 -23.40 11.20 14.45
N SER A 2 -23.45 9.89 14.23
CA SER A 2 -22.25 9.09 13.95
C SER A 2 -21.70 9.46 12.57
N LEU A 3 -20.38 9.51 12.39
CA LEU A 3 -19.74 9.72 11.08
C LEU A 3 -20.19 8.60 10.12
N LYS A 4 -20.50 8.98 8.87
CA LYS A 4 -20.72 8.02 7.78
C LYS A 4 -19.50 8.02 6.86
N LEU A 5 -18.85 6.87 6.74
CA LEU A 5 -17.62 6.70 5.98
C LEU A 5 -17.85 5.70 4.84
N VAL A 6 -17.47 6.05 3.63
CA VAL A 6 -17.48 5.14 2.49
C VAL A 6 -16.05 4.68 2.20
N ILE A 7 -15.83 3.37 2.14
CA ILE A 7 -14.51 2.77 1.95
C ILE A 7 -14.54 1.88 0.72
N THR A 8 -13.77 2.21 -0.32
CA THR A 8 -13.54 1.31 -1.45
C THR A 8 -12.46 0.29 -1.12
N GLY A 9 -12.44 -0.86 -1.78
CA GLY A 9 -11.45 -1.89 -1.50
C GLY A 9 -11.49 -2.44 -0.07
N ALA A 10 -12.63 -2.33 0.60
CA ALA A 10 -12.83 -2.72 2.00
C ALA A 10 -12.60 -4.21 2.30
N SER A 11 -12.56 -5.06 1.27
CA SER A 11 -12.25 -6.50 1.38
C SER A 11 -10.77 -6.84 1.17
N GLY A 12 -9.95 -5.86 0.78
CA GLY A 12 -8.49 -6.00 0.65
C GLY A 12 -7.80 -5.95 2.01
N HIS A 13 -6.50 -6.28 2.04
CA HIS A 13 -5.71 -6.34 3.27
C HIS A 13 -5.80 -5.03 4.10
N ILE A 14 -5.51 -3.90 3.49
CA ILE A 14 -5.57 -2.58 4.17
C ILE A 14 -7.02 -2.20 4.47
N GLY A 15 -7.96 -2.33 3.51
CA GLY A 15 -9.35 -1.93 3.70
C GLY A 15 -10.05 -2.69 4.82
N THR A 16 -9.86 -4.00 4.89
CA THR A 16 -10.36 -4.85 5.99
C THR A 16 -9.84 -4.35 7.34
N ARG A 17 -8.54 -4.08 7.42
CA ARG A 17 -7.91 -3.62 8.66
C ARG A 17 -8.38 -2.22 9.06
N VAL A 18 -8.59 -1.32 8.10
CA VAL A 18 -9.19 0.01 8.34
C VAL A 18 -10.60 -0.13 8.93
N CYS A 19 -11.45 -0.98 8.35
CA CYS A 19 -12.80 -1.23 8.87
C CYS A 19 -12.75 -1.76 10.32
N GLN A 20 -11.88 -2.72 10.62
CA GLN A 20 -11.71 -3.26 11.98
C GLN A 20 -11.26 -2.21 12.98
N LEU A 21 -10.34 -1.32 12.60
CA LEU A 21 -9.81 -0.27 13.49
C LEU A 21 -10.82 0.87 13.73
N ILE A 22 -11.68 1.15 12.77
CA ILE A 22 -12.78 2.10 12.95
C ILE A 22 -13.86 1.49 13.86
N GLY A 23 -14.23 0.21 13.61
CA GLY A 23 -15.26 -0.49 14.39
C GLY A 23 -16.54 0.31 14.53
N ASP A 24 -17.10 0.34 15.74
CA ASP A 24 -18.37 1.03 16.04
C ASP A 24 -18.27 2.55 16.18
N GLN A 25 -17.07 3.14 15.94
CA GLN A 25 -16.88 4.59 16.04
C GLN A 25 -17.52 5.37 14.89
N ALA A 26 -17.82 4.70 13.76
CA ALA A 26 -18.47 5.28 12.60
C ALA A 26 -19.37 4.28 11.87
N HIS A 27 -20.31 4.78 11.09
CA HIS A 27 -21.12 3.98 10.17
C HIS A 27 -20.34 3.74 8.88
N ILE A 28 -19.83 2.52 8.69
CA ILE A 28 -19.02 2.15 7.54
C ILE A 28 -19.89 1.59 6.44
N VAL A 29 -19.83 2.21 5.25
CA VAL A 29 -20.35 1.70 3.99
C VAL A 29 -19.17 1.18 3.17
N ALA A 30 -19.08 -0.12 3.00
CA ALA A 30 -18.01 -0.79 2.28
C ALA A 30 -18.38 -1.02 0.81
N LEU A 31 -17.51 -0.61 -0.12
CA LEU A 31 -17.63 -0.92 -1.54
C LEU A 31 -16.61 -2.01 -1.90
N VAL A 32 -17.10 -3.13 -2.40
CA VAL A 32 -16.29 -4.32 -2.71
C VAL A 32 -16.58 -4.85 -4.12
N GLY A 33 -15.62 -5.55 -4.73
CA GLY A 33 -15.75 -6.01 -6.11
C GLY A 33 -16.37 -7.41 -6.27
N SER A 34 -16.68 -8.14 -5.17
CA SER A 34 -17.19 -9.51 -5.25
C SER A 34 -18.07 -9.89 -4.06
N ALA A 35 -18.84 -10.97 -4.22
CA ALA A 35 -19.64 -11.53 -3.13
C ALA A 35 -18.78 -12.05 -1.97
N GLU A 36 -17.64 -12.66 -2.25
CA GLU A 36 -16.66 -13.07 -1.22
C GLU A 36 -16.12 -11.85 -0.46
N GLY A 37 -15.86 -10.74 -1.18
CA GLY A 37 -15.46 -9.47 -0.58
C GLY A 37 -16.53 -8.91 0.36
N ARG A 38 -17.81 -9.13 0.09
CA ARG A 38 -18.92 -8.76 0.98
C ARG A 38 -18.79 -9.42 2.34
N GLU A 39 -18.59 -10.74 2.36
CA GLU A 39 -18.46 -11.49 3.62
C GLU A 39 -17.26 -11.00 4.45
N LYS A 40 -16.13 -10.75 3.80
CA LYS A 40 -14.92 -10.20 4.44
C LYS A 40 -15.16 -8.83 5.04
N ALA A 41 -15.81 -7.91 4.31
CA ALA A 41 -16.10 -6.56 4.79
C ALA A 41 -17.12 -6.57 5.94
N GLN A 42 -18.14 -7.42 5.89
CA GLN A 42 -19.09 -7.59 6.97
C GLN A 42 -18.41 -8.12 8.25
N ALA A 43 -17.56 -9.14 8.11
CA ALA A 43 -16.77 -9.67 9.22
C ALA A 43 -15.78 -8.64 9.80
N ALA A 44 -15.36 -7.66 9.00
CA ALA A 44 -14.52 -6.56 9.43
C ALA A 44 -15.29 -5.41 10.12
N GLY A 45 -16.61 -5.50 10.26
CA GLY A 45 -17.43 -4.51 10.96
C GLY A 45 -18.09 -3.47 10.07
N ALA A 46 -18.13 -3.66 8.73
CA ALA A 46 -18.88 -2.76 7.86
C ALA A 46 -20.39 -2.88 8.12
N ALA A 47 -21.07 -1.75 8.36
CA ALA A 47 -22.51 -1.70 8.64
C ALA A 47 -23.35 -1.96 7.36
N GLU A 48 -22.85 -1.47 6.22
CA GLU A 48 -23.44 -1.69 4.91
C GLU A 48 -22.35 -2.15 3.93
N VAL A 49 -22.69 -3.09 3.03
CA VAL A 49 -21.74 -3.57 2.00
C VAL A 49 -22.42 -3.66 0.65
N HIS A 50 -21.84 -2.99 -0.33
CA HIS A 50 -22.27 -3.02 -1.72
C HIS A 50 -21.22 -3.70 -2.59
N VAL A 51 -21.65 -4.66 -3.41
CA VAL A 51 -20.81 -5.23 -4.47
C VAL A 51 -20.96 -4.35 -5.69
N VAL A 52 -19.87 -3.72 -6.11
CA VAL A 52 -19.86 -2.72 -7.19
C VAL A 52 -18.71 -2.95 -8.14
N ASP A 53 -18.93 -2.63 -9.40
CA ASP A 53 -17.87 -2.50 -10.39
C ASP A 53 -17.51 -1.02 -10.55
N LEU A 54 -16.36 -0.61 -10.02
CA LEU A 54 -15.88 0.76 -10.12
C LEU A 54 -15.49 1.18 -11.55
N ASP A 55 -15.46 0.24 -12.51
CA ASP A 55 -15.29 0.57 -13.92
C ASP A 55 -16.59 1.09 -14.55
N GLN A 56 -17.73 0.95 -13.86
CA GLN A 56 -19.05 1.43 -14.26
C GLN A 56 -19.43 2.62 -13.37
N PRO A 57 -19.27 3.88 -13.85
CA PRO A 57 -19.51 5.08 -13.02
C PRO A 57 -20.99 5.36 -12.75
N GLU A 58 -21.91 4.74 -13.51
CA GLU A 58 -23.34 4.97 -13.40
C GLU A 58 -23.88 4.52 -12.03
N GLY A 59 -24.60 5.41 -11.36
CA GLY A 59 -25.21 5.13 -10.05
C GLY A 59 -24.24 5.17 -8.85
N LEU A 60 -22.91 5.25 -9.06
CA LEU A 60 -21.96 5.26 -7.95
C LEU A 60 -22.22 6.42 -6.97
N ALA A 61 -22.59 7.61 -7.43
CA ALA A 61 -22.80 8.77 -6.56
C ALA A 61 -23.87 8.53 -5.47
N GLU A 62 -24.85 7.68 -5.73
CA GLU A 62 -25.90 7.35 -4.75
C GLU A 62 -25.34 6.61 -3.52
N LEU A 63 -24.27 5.82 -3.71
CA LEU A 63 -23.61 5.07 -2.65
C LEU A 63 -22.82 5.98 -1.69
N PHE A 64 -22.44 7.17 -2.15
CA PHE A 64 -21.73 8.18 -1.37
C PHE A 64 -22.66 9.19 -0.71
N ALA A 65 -23.97 9.13 -0.97
CA ALA A 65 -24.93 10.12 -0.44
C ALA A 65 -24.89 10.19 1.09
N GLY A 66 -24.73 11.43 1.59
CA GLY A 66 -24.66 11.72 3.02
C GLY A 66 -23.40 11.20 3.74
N ALA A 67 -22.37 10.80 3.01
CA ALA A 67 -21.09 10.43 3.61
C ALA A 67 -20.29 11.68 4.02
N ASP A 68 -19.67 11.63 5.20
CA ASP A 68 -18.79 12.68 5.73
C ASP A 68 -17.40 12.61 5.11
N ALA A 69 -16.92 11.36 4.84
CA ALA A 69 -15.63 11.11 4.22
C ALA A 69 -15.62 9.85 3.34
N VAL A 70 -14.71 9.85 2.39
CA VAL A 70 -14.40 8.69 1.54
C VAL A 70 -12.94 8.24 1.75
N CYS A 71 -12.74 6.93 1.82
CA CYS A 71 -11.42 6.32 1.69
C CYS A 71 -11.33 5.57 0.36
N VAL A 72 -10.36 5.95 -0.48
CA VAL A 72 -10.16 5.29 -1.76
C VAL A 72 -8.93 4.41 -1.69
N ILE A 73 -9.20 3.11 -1.71
CA ILE A 73 -8.22 2.03 -1.80
C ILE A 73 -8.66 1.16 -2.97
N THR A 74 -7.84 1.04 -3.99
CA THR A 74 -8.12 0.15 -5.11
C THR A 74 -6.98 -0.86 -5.26
N ALA A 75 -7.34 -2.10 -5.49
CA ALA A 75 -6.39 -3.10 -5.95
C ALA A 75 -6.29 -3.01 -7.47
N GLY A 76 -5.10 -3.18 -7.95
CA GLY A 76 -4.90 -3.49 -9.34
C GLY A 76 -4.49 -2.33 -10.20
N ASP A 77 -3.43 -2.64 -10.77
CA ASP A 77 -2.67 -1.82 -11.66
C ASP A 77 -3.28 -1.81 -13.06
N ALA A 78 -4.26 -2.70 -13.31
CA ALA A 78 -4.81 -2.94 -14.63
C ALA A 78 -5.91 -1.94 -15.07
N LYS A 79 -6.51 -1.18 -14.13
CA LYS A 79 -7.66 -0.31 -14.44
C LYS A 79 -7.55 1.05 -13.75
N PRO A 80 -6.88 2.02 -14.38
CA PRO A 80 -6.56 3.32 -13.77
C PRO A 80 -7.80 4.17 -13.43
N ASP A 81 -8.93 3.95 -14.12
CA ASP A 81 -10.12 4.80 -13.97
C ASP A 81 -10.96 4.48 -12.73
N ARG A 82 -10.76 3.33 -12.09
CA ARG A 82 -11.54 2.94 -10.90
C ARG A 82 -11.49 3.94 -9.76
N GLU A 83 -10.30 4.43 -9.45
CA GLU A 83 -10.14 5.44 -8.40
C GLU A 83 -10.77 6.75 -8.81
N ARG A 84 -10.56 7.19 -10.05
CA ARG A 84 -11.16 8.40 -10.59
C ARG A 84 -12.68 8.33 -10.51
N ASN A 85 -13.31 7.25 -10.97
CA ASN A 85 -14.75 7.06 -10.94
C ASN A 85 -15.30 7.16 -9.50
N ALA A 86 -14.64 6.54 -8.53
CA ALA A 86 -15.02 6.62 -7.11
C ALA A 86 -14.86 8.04 -6.56
N LEU A 87 -13.76 8.73 -6.86
CA LEU A 87 -13.51 10.10 -6.42
C LEU A 87 -14.52 11.09 -7.02
N GLU A 88 -14.80 10.99 -8.32
CA GLU A 88 -15.79 11.83 -8.99
C GLU A 88 -17.22 11.58 -8.47
N ALA A 89 -17.57 10.33 -8.20
CA ALA A 89 -18.85 9.96 -7.61
C ALA A 89 -18.99 10.54 -6.19
N ALA A 90 -17.94 10.43 -5.36
CA ALA A 90 -17.92 11.00 -4.01
C ALA A 90 -18.01 12.54 -4.02
N ALA A 91 -17.26 13.21 -4.88
CA ALA A 91 -17.31 14.67 -5.05
C ALA A 91 -18.71 15.12 -5.54
N LYS A 92 -19.29 14.43 -6.51
CA LYS A 92 -20.66 14.68 -7.02
C LYS A 92 -21.71 14.52 -5.90
N ALA A 93 -21.52 13.58 -4.98
CA ALA A 93 -22.40 13.38 -3.83
C ALA A 93 -22.17 14.39 -2.69
N GLY A 94 -21.19 15.30 -2.81
CA GLY A 94 -20.91 16.34 -1.83
C GLY A 94 -20.09 15.85 -0.62
N VAL A 95 -19.35 14.76 -0.75
CA VAL A 95 -18.44 14.27 0.30
C VAL A 95 -17.36 15.31 0.58
N GLY A 96 -17.22 15.72 1.85
CA GLY A 96 -16.39 16.87 2.23
C GLY A 96 -14.92 16.55 2.53
N TYR A 97 -14.53 15.27 2.57
CA TYR A 97 -13.16 14.85 2.88
C TYR A 97 -12.78 13.53 2.19
N ALA A 98 -11.59 13.49 1.62
CA ALA A 98 -11.07 12.28 0.98
C ALA A 98 -9.76 11.80 1.60
N VAL A 99 -9.62 10.50 1.82
CA VAL A 99 -8.35 9.84 2.15
C VAL A 99 -8.00 8.90 1.00
N LYS A 100 -6.81 9.09 0.41
CA LYS A 100 -6.30 8.24 -0.67
C LYS A 100 -5.10 7.44 -0.21
N LEU A 101 -5.15 6.12 -0.38
CA LEU A 101 -3.95 5.29 -0.32
C LEU A 101 -3.18 5.42 -1.63
N SER A 102 -2.01 6.02 -1.57
CA SER A 102 -1.08 6.24 -2.66
C SER A 102 0.20 5.39 -2.49
N SER A 103 1.31 5.82 -3.05
CA SER A 103 2.61 5.14 -2.97
C SER A 103 3.74 6.16 -2.92
N GLU A 104 4.82 5.85 -2.23
CA GLU A 104 6.06 6.64 -2.27
C GLU A 104 6.72 6.66 -3.65
N SER A 105 6.39 5.73 -4.55
CA SER A 105 6.85 5.76 -5.94
C SER A 105 6.55 7.09 -6.64
N VAL A 106 5.48 7.79 -6.26
CA VAL A 106 5.17 9.15 -6.76
C VAL A 106 6.29 10.13 -6.40
N THR A 107 6.70 10.17 -5.13
CA THR A 107 7.82 11.02 -4.67
C THR A 107 9.12 10.67 -5.38
N LEU A 108 9.39 9.38 -5.59
CA LEU A 108 10.60 8.91 -6.24
C LEU A 108 10.63 9.21 -7.74
N ALA A 109 9.48 9.36 -8.39
CA ALA A 109 9.37 9.73 -9.79
C ALA A 109 9.54 11.26 -10.00
N GLU A 110 9.28 12.07 -8.97
CA GLU A 110 9.38 13.52 -9.05
C GLU A 110 10.83 13.95 -9.40
N GLY A 111 10.99 14.70 -10.50
CA GLY A 111 12.29 15.21 -10.96
C GLY A 111 13.22 14.18 -11.59
N ARG A 112 12.82 12.94 -11.77
CA ARG A 112 13.59 11.94 -12.53
C ARG A 112 13.40 12.13 -14.03
N PRO A 113 14.47 11.98 -14.83
CA PRO A 113 14.34 11.96 -16.27
C PRO A 113 13.69 10.64 -16.73
N GLY A 114 12.87 10.73 -17.78
CA GLY A 114 12.20 9.58 -18.40
C GLY A 114 10.74 9.42 -17.95
N GLU A 115 10.09 8.42 -18.49
CA GLU A 115 8.71 8.07 -18.10
C GLU A 115 8.72 7.44 -16.70
N PRO A 116 7.77 7.84 -15.81
CA PRO A 116 7.63 7.21 -14.51
C PRO A 116 7.18 5.75 -14.70
N ASP A 117 7.49 4.90 -13.71
CA ASP A 117 6.94 3.56 -13.71
C ASP A 117 5.39 3.59 -13.67
N PRO A 118 4.70 2.55 -14.18
CA PRO A 118 3.25 2.57 -14.30
C PRO A 118 2.51 2.76 -12.96
N ILE A 119 3.10 2.33 -11.85
CA ILE A 119 2.53 2.50 -10.49
C ILE A 119 2.61 3.97 -10.09
N ALA A 120 3.78 4.60 -10.24
CA ALA A 120 3.98 6.02 -9.96
C ALA A 120 3.08 6.89 -10.83
N ALA A 121 3.02 6.61 -12.15
CA ALA A 121 2.20 7.35 -13.09
C ALA A 121 0.72 7.32 -12.71
N ARG A 122 0.18 6.15 -12.40
CA ARG A 122 -1.21 6.00 -11.98
C ARG A 122 -1.51 6.69 -10.65
N HIS A 123 -0.69 6.47 -9.63
CA HIS A 123 -0.88 7.12 -8.34
C HIS A 123 -0.79 8.64 -8.46
N SER A 124 0.14 9.19 -9.25
CA SER A 124 0.25 10.62 -9.51
C SER A 124 -1.00 11.19 -10.18
N ALA A 125 -1.54 10.49 -11.19
CA ALA A 125 -2.79 10.90 -11.84
C ALA A 125 -3.97 10.93 -10.84
N ASN A 126 -4.11 9.89 -10.02
CA ASN A 126 -5.18 9.81 -9.02
C ASN A 126 -4.99 10.81 -7.87
N GLU A 127 -3.76 11.15 -7.47
CA GLU A 127 -3.50 12.24 -6.53
C GLU A 127 -3.94 13.59 -7.11
N SER A 128 -3.69 13.83 -8.40
CA SER A 128 -4.15 15.02 -9.10
C SER A 128 -5.69 15.11 -9.12
N ASP A 129 -6.38 13.98 -9.29
CA ASP A 129 -7.85 13.93 -9.20
C ASP A 129 -8.34 14.26 -7.77
N VAL A 130 -7.70 13.75 -6.71
CA VAL A 130 -8.03 14.12 -5.32
C VAL A 130 -7.86 15.62 -5.11
N GLN A 131 -6.73 16.19 -5.52
CA GLN A 131 -6.42 17.62 -5.36
C GLN A 131 -7.39 18.52 -6.16
N ARG A 132 -7.85 18.06 -7.30
CA ARG A 132 -8.82 18.77 -8.15
C ARG A 132 -10.25 18.75 -7.58
N LEU A 133 -10.63 17.63 -6.94
CA LEU A 133 -12.01 17.34 -6.56
C LEU A 133 -12.34 17.70 -5.11
N PHE A 134 -11.35 17.77 -4.24
CA PHE A 134 -11.56 17.96 -2.80
C PHE A 134 -10.71 19.10 -2.23
N ASP A 135 -11.36 20.03 -1.54
CA ASP A 135 -10.65 21.11 -0.79
C ASP A 135 -9.97 20.58 0.48
N ARG A 136 -10.43 19.43 0.98
CA ARG A 136 -9.93 18.77 2.20
C ARG A 136 -9.63 17.32 1.91
N PHE A 137 -8.36 16.93 2.09
CA PHE A 137 -7.95 15.54 1.83
C PHE A 137 -6.71 15.15 2.61
N ALA A 138 -6.45 13.84 2.66
CA ALA A 138 -5.17 13.26 3.00
C ALA A 138 -4.76 12.24 1.94
N ILE A 139 -3.55 12.39 1.42
CA ILE A 139 -2.88 11.43 0.56
C ILE A 139 -1.82 10.73 1.40
N VAL A 140 -1.88 9.40 1.44
CA VAL A 140 -0.99 8.56 2.24
C VAL A 140 -0.06 7.82 1.29
N ARG A 141 1.23 8.11 1.35
CA ARG A 141 2.28 7.51 0.51
C ARG A 141 3.12 6.54 1.35
N PRO A 142 2.72 5.28 1.53
CA PRO A 142 3.57 4.29 2.18
C PRO A 142 4.80 3.99 1.34
N THR A 143 5.93 3.77 2.03
CA THR A 143 7.14 3.20 1.45
C THR A 143 6.97 1.69 1.23
N TRP A 144 8.07 0.95 1.07
CA TRP A 144 7.99 -0.50 0.96
C TRP A 144 7.35 -1.14 2.20
N TRP A 145 6.48 -2.11 1.92
CA TRP A 145 5.80 -2.86 2.96
C TRP A 145 6.76 -3.73 3.75
N ALA A 146 6.58 -3.84 5.06
CA ALA A 146 7.33 -4.79 5.88
C ALA A 146 7.03 -6.25 5.50
N SER A 147 5.92 -6.51 4.81
CA SER A 147 5.54 -7.80 4.24
C SER A 147 6.29 -8.15 2.95
N LEU A 148 7.60 -7.92 2.91
CA LEU A 148 8.44 -8.20 1.73
C LEU A 148 8.37 -9.68 1.30
N ASP A 149 8.31 -10.59 2.27
CA ASP A 149 8.17 -12.04 2.06
C ASP A 149 6.85 -12.45 1.36
N GLN A 150 5.86 -11.57 1.29
CA GLN A 150 4.63 -11.80 0.52
C GLN A 150 4.83 -11.54 -0.98
N LEU A 151 5.90 -10.86 -1.37
CA LEU A 151 6.24 -10.65 -2.78
C LEU A 151 6.77 -11.96 -3.39
N PRO A 152 6.18 -12.46 -4.49
CA PRO A 152 6.53 -13.77 -5.03
C PRO A 152 8.03 -13.94 -5.32
N PHE A 153 8.70 -12.89 -5.79
CA PHE A 153 10.13 -12.91 -6.09
C PHE A 153 11.00 -12.90 -4.82
N VAL A 154 10.60 -12.18 -3.77
CA VAL A 154 11.30 -12.23 -2.47
C VAL A 154 11.11 -13.59 -1.83
N LYS A 155 9.88 -14.10 -1.83
CA LYS A 155 9.55 -15.43 -1.34
C LYS A 155 10.38 -16.52 -2.02
N ALA A 156 10.49 -16.48 -3.36
CA ALA A 156 11.29 -17.43 -4.14
C ALA A 156 12.78 -17.36 -3.79
N GLY A 157 13.32 -16.14 -3.60
CA GLY A 157 14.70 -15.97 -3.17
C GLY A 157 14.95 -16.49 -1.76
N LEU A 158 14.11 -16.13 -0.79
CA LEU A 158 14.23 -16.61 0.59
C LEU A 158 14.15 -18.14 0.70
N ALA A 159 13.32 -18.79 -0.11
CA ALA A 159 13.24 -20.24 -0.19
C ALA A 159 14.54 -20.88 -0.70
N GLN A 160 15.39 -20.13 -1.37
CA GLN A 160 16.71 -20.53 -1.87
C GLN A 160 17.87 -19.96 -1.03
N GLY A 161 17.58 -19.36 0.12
CA GLY A 161 18.58 -18.74 0.99
C GLY A 161 19.15 -17.42 0.44
N GLN A 162 18.39 -16.70 -0.39
CA GLN A 162 18.81 -15.44 -1.00
C GLN A 162 17.77 -14.33 -0.77
N PHE A 163 18.25 -13.11 -0.55
CA PHE A 163 17.44 -11.90 -0.63
C PHE A 163 17.96 -11.04 -1.80
N ALA A 164 17.42 -11.28 -2.98
CA ALA A 164 17.83 -10.58 -4.19
C ALA A 164 17.11 -9.24 -4.33
N TRP A 165 17.89 -8.19 -4.60
CA TRP A 165 17.41 -6.83 -4.84
C TRP A 165 18.22 -6.19 -5.97
N PRO A 166 17.66 -5.27 -6.79
CA PRO A 166 18.37 -4.71 -7.96
C PRO A 166 19.70 -4.00 -7.65
N ARG A 167 19.89 -3.60 -6.39
CA ARG A 167 21.17 -3.03 -5.89
C ARG A 167 21.35 -3.39 -4.42
N ARG A 168 22.48 -3.94 -4.13
CA ARG A 168 22.87 -4.37 -2.77
C ARG A 168 22.95 -3.21 -1.77
N ASP A 169 23.40 -2.04 -2.23
CA ASP A 169 23.62 -0.84 -1.40
C ASP A 169 22.36 0.02 -1.19
N THR A 170 21.17 -0.53 -1.51
CA THR A 170 19.87 0.09 -1.24
C THR A 170 19.58 0.13 0.26
N SER A 171 18.89 1.19 0.67
CA SER A 171 18.27 1.29 2.00
C SER A 171 16.76 1.49 1.89
N LEU A 172 16.00 0.84 2.76
CA LEU A 172 14.54 0.95 2.85
C LEU A 172 14.14 1.30 4.29
N ALA A 173 12.97 1.88 4.46
CA ALA A 173 12.32 2.06 5.76
C ALA A 173 10.97 1.31 5.77
N PRO A 174 10.99 -0.04 5.85
CA PRO A 174 9.81 -0.87 5.65
C PRO A 174 8.71 -0.56 6.66
N ILE A 175 7.48 -0.34 6.17
CA ILE A 175 6.32 -0.01 7.00
C ILE A 175 5.37 -1.20 7.15
N ALA A 176 4.90 -1.44 8.38
CA ALA A 176 3.90 -2.45 8.64
C ALA A 176 2.54 -2.05 8.03
N PRO A 177 1.83 -2.98 7.35
CA PRO A 177 0.49 -2.71 6.83
C PRO A 177 -0.50 -2.20 7.88
N ASP A 178 -0.38 -2.67 9.12
CA ASP A 178 -1.20 -2.23 10.25
C ASP A 178 -1.00 -0.75 10.62
N ASP A 179 0.22 -0.20 10.43
CA ASP A 179 0.49 1.21 10.68
C ASP A 179 -0.14 2.10 9.60
N VAL A 180 -0.13 1.64 8.36
CA VAL A 180 -0.82 2.32 7.25
C VAL A 180 -2.32 2.32 7.49
N ALA A 181 -2.91 1.17 7.84
CA ALA A 181 -4.33 1.05 8.13
C ALA A 181 -4.74 1.91 9.34
N ALA A 182 -3.93 1.94 10.40
CA ALA A 182 -4.18 2.77 11.57
C ALA A 182 -4.11 4.28 11.26
N THR A 183 -3.17 4.68 10.42
CA THR A 183 -3.08 6.07 9.96
C THR A 183 -4.31 6.47 9.16
N ILE A 184 -4.75 5.63 8.22
CA ILE A 184 -5.97 5.87 7.43
C ILE A 184 -7.20 5.96 8.34
N ALA A 185 -7.37 5.01 9.27
CA ALA A 185 -8.49 5.01 10.21
C ALA A 185 -8.53 6.28 11.08
N ALA A 186 -7.38 6.73 11.60
CA ALA A 186 -7.28 7.94 12.39
C ALA A 186 -7.62 9.20 11.58
N LEU A 187 -7.18 9.27 10.31
CA LEU A 187 -7.51 10.37 9.40
C LEU A 187 -9.01 10.43 9.07
N LEU A 188 -9.66 9.28 8.90
CA LEU A 188 -11.10 9.19 8.64
C LEU A 188 -11.93 9.56 9.86
N LEU A 189 -11.53 9.14 11.06
CA LEU A 189 -12.23 9.45 12.31
C LEU A 189 -12.05 10.90 12.74
N LYS A 190 -10.94 11.54 12.34
CA LYS A 190 -10.62 12.94 12.65
C LYS A 190 -10.19 13.68 11.38
N PRO A 191 -11.14 13.99 10.47
CA PRO A 191 -10.83 14.71 9.24
C PRO A 191 -10.10 16.03 9.51
N SER A 192 -8.99 16.28 8.84
CA SER A 192 -8.24 17.54 8.97
C SER A 192 -9.02 18.72 8.36
N ALA A 193 -8.75 19.93 8.85
CA ALA A 193 -9.35 21.14 8.29
C ALA A 193 -8.78 21.53 6.91
N GLY A 194 -7.65 20.94 6.50
CA GLY A 194 -6.95 21.24 5.25
C GLY A 194 -6.46 19.98 4.54
N THR A 195 -5.43 20.18 3.73
CA THR A 195 -4.83 19.15 2.90
C THR A 195 -3.57 18.56 3.55
N ARG A 196 -3.33 17.28 3.36
CA ARG A 196 -2.11 16.60 3.81
C ARG A 196 -1.60 15.62 2.73
N VAL A 197 -0.29 15.59 2.53
CA VAL A 197 0.41 14.52 1.83
C VAL A 197 1.40 13.93 2.82
N LEU A 198 1.27 12.67 3.14
CA LEU A 198 1.99 12.01 4.23
C LEU A 198 2.80 10.84 3.67
N SER A 199 4.13 10.92 3.77
CA SER A 199 4.99 9.75 3.56
C SER A 199 4.95 8.89 4.82
N LEU A 200 4.58 7.62 4.68
CA LEU A 200 4.54 6.67 5.78
C LEU A 200 5.70 5.70 5.69
N THR A 201 6.49 5.64 6.75
CA THR A 201 7.67 4.78 6.87
C THR A 201 7.62 3.97 8.15
N GLY A 202 8.36 2.86 8.20
CA GLY A 202 8.75 2.26 9.47
C GLY A 202 9.63 3.20 10.29
N PRO A 203 9.97 2.82 11.55
CA PRO A 203 10.70 3.68 12.48
C PRO A 203 12.21 3.73 12.21
N GLU A 204 12.71 2.97 11.27
CA GLU A 204 14.14 2.80 11.04
C GLU A 204 14.47 2.59 9.56
N THR A 205 15.62 3.11 9.16
CA THR A 205 16.22 2.83 7.85
C THR A 205 17.06 1.56 7.95
N LEU A 206 16.82 0.59 7.07
CA LEU A 206 17.53 -0.68 7.01
C LEU A 206 18.18 -0.86 5.64
N THR A 207 19.43 -1.28 5.62
CA THR A 207 20.08 -1.73 4.37
C THR A 207 19.50 -3.07 3.94
N ILE A 208 19.65 -3.41 2.66
CA ILE A 208 19.24 -4.73 2.15
C ILE A 208 19.93 -5.88 2.92
N GLU A 209 21.20 -5.69 3.32
CA GLU A 209 21.92 -6.66 4.14
C GLU A 209 21.32 -6.83 5.55
N GLN A 210 20.90 -5.73 6.18
CA GLN A 210 20.20 -5.81 7.47
C GLN A 210 18.85 -6.51 7.36
N ILE A 211 18.08 -6.22 6.30
CA ILE A 211 16.81 -6.90 6.02
C ILE A 211 17.05 -8.40 5.82
N ALA A 212 18.04 -8.79 5.00
CA ALA A 212 18.43 -10.19 4.80
C ALA A 212 18.87 -10.85 6.12
N GLY A 213 19.64 -10.14 6.96
CA GLY A 213 20.05 -10.58 8.28
C GLY A 213 18.87 -10.86 9.22
N HIS A 214 17.83 -10.05 9.19
CA HIS A 214 16.60 -10.30 9.96
C HIS A 214 15.86 -11.56 9.47
N TYR A 215 15.78 -11.78 8.16
CA TYR A 215 15.22 -13.02 7.62
C TYR A 215 16.10 -14.23 7.95
N ALA A 216 17.43 -14.09 7.90
CA ALA A 216 18.36 -15.17 8.30
C ALA A 216 18.14 -15.59 9.76
N ALA A 217 17.97 -14.61 10.65
CA ALA A 217 17.67 -14.88 12.06
C ALA A 217 16.30 -15.59 12.23
N ALA A 218 15.27 -15.16 11.50
CA ALA A 218 13.94 -15.77 11.55
C ALA A 218 13.90 -17.19 10.94
N LEU A 219 14.72 -17.43 9.91
CA LEU A 219 14.85 -18.76 9.25
C LEU A 219 15.76 -19.72 10.01
N GLY A 220 16.65 -19.21 10.87
CA GLY A 220 17.70 -19.99 11.50
C GLY A 220 18.79 -20.48 10.54
N SER A 221 18.91 -19.88 9.36
CA SER A 221 19.88 -20.21 8.31
C SER A 221 20.37 -18.96 7.58
N PRO A 222 21.59 -18.98 6.99
CA PRO A 222 22.11 -17.83 6.26
C PRO A 222 21.21 -17.43 5.08
N VAL A 223 21.12 -16.12 4.84
CA VAL A 223 20.48 -15.52 3.66
C VAL A 223 21.51 -14.64 2.98
N GLU A 224 21.87 -14.97 1.77
CA GLU A 224 22.86 -14.25 0.97
C GLU A 224 22.18 -13.07 0.24
N VAL A 225 22.92 -11.98 0.07
CA VAL A 225 22.52 -10.84 -0.77
C VAL A 225 23.42 -10.84 -2.01
N PRO A 226 22.92 -11.29 -3.17
CA PRO A 226 23.71 -11.27 -4.40
C PRO A 226 23.98 -9.82 -4.82
N ASP A 227 25.18 -9.60 -5.40
CA ASP A 227 25.55 -8.28 -5.93
C ASP A 227 25.01 -8.13 -7.36
N LEU A 228 23.89 -7.44 -7.49
CA LEU A 228 23.13 -7.32 -8.73
C LEU A 228 23.06 -5.85 -9.18
N THR A 229 22.99 -5.66 -10.49
CA THR A 229 22.52 -4.42 -11.13
C THR A 229 21.04 -4.60 -11.54
N PRO A 230 20.31 -3.55 -11.91
CA PRO A 230 18.97 -3.70 -12.44
C PRO A 230 18.86 -4.67 -13.61
N GLU A 231 19.89 -4.71 -14.49
CA GLU A 231 19.95 -5.62 -15.64
C GLU A 231 20.16 -7.07 -15.20
N SER A 232 21.17 -7.35 -14.37
CA SER A 232 21.42 -8.70 -13.87
C SER A 232 20.36 -9.20 -12.90
N TYR A 233 19.58 -8.30 -12.30
CA TYR A 233 18.40 -8.64 -11.52
C TYR A 233 17.27 -9.23 -12.39
N VAL A 234 17.11 -8.74 -13.63
CA VAL A 234 16.18 -9.34 -14.60
C VAL A 234 16.55 -10.78 -14.89
N ASP A 235 17.84 -11.06 -15.13
CA ASP A 235 18.33 -12.42 -15.36
C ASP A 235 18.08 -13.29 -14.13
N TRP A 236 18.40 -12.79 -12.94
CA TRP A 236 18.15 -13.49 -11.69
C TRP A 236 16.65 -13.83 -11.52
N LEU A 237 15.73 -12.91 -11.80
CA LEU A 237 14.29 -13.15 -11.72
C LEU A 237 13.82 -14.25 -12.66
N THR A 238 14.34 -14.28 -13.92
CA THR A 238 13.96 -15.29 -14.89
C THR A 238 14.52 -16.68 -14.57
N GLU A 239 15.67 -16.75 -13.89
CA GLU A 239 16.31 -18.00 -13.47
C GLU A 239 15.68 -18.59 -12.19
N HIS A 240 15.26 -17.74 -11.25
CA HIS A 240 14.86 -18.17 -9.90
C HIS A 240 13.35 -18.09 -9.64
N THR A 241 12.58 -17.55 -10.58
CA THR A 241 11.13 -17.43 -10.48
C THR A 241 10.45 -17.86 -11.78
N PRO A 242 9.12 -18.13 -11.78
CA PRO A 242 8.41 -18.45 -13.01
C PRO A 242 8.09 -17.24 -13.90
N MET A 243 8.73 -16.08 -13.67
CA MET A 243 8.50 -14.88 -14.45
C MET A 243 9.01 -15.00 -15.87
N THR A 244 8.23 -14.47 -16.83
CA THR A 244 8.74 -14.22 -18.17
C THR A 244 9.72 -13.04 -18.15
N ASN A 245 10.54 -12.91 -19.19
CA ASN A 245 11.48 -11.79 -19.29
C ASN A 245 10.75 -10.42 -19.24
N GLU A 246 9.58 -10.30 -19.86
CA GLU A 246 8.77 -9.08 -19.79
C GLU A 246 8.30 -8.76 -18.37
N GLN A 247 7.84 -9.76 -17.63
CA GLN A 247 7.45 -9.61 -16.22
C GLN A 247 8.64 -9.23 -15.33
N ALA A 248 9.79 -9.85 -15.55
CA ALA A 248 11.04 -9.56 -14.82
C ALA A 248 11.52 -8.13 -15.10
N GLN A 249 11.48 -7.66 -16.35
CA GLN A 249 11.79 -6.28 -16.72
C GLN A 249 10.83 -5.29 -16.04
N GLY A 250 9.52 -5.57 -16.06
CA GLY A 250 8.51 -4.73 -15.38
C GLY A 250 8.76 -4.66 -13.87
N THR A 251 9.08 -5.81 -13.23
CA THR A 251 9.40 -5.86 -11.80
C THR A 251 10.67 -5.04 -11.50
N SER A 252 11.74 -5.22 -12.29
CA SER A 252 12.97 -4.46 -12.12
C SER A 252 12.74 -2.95 -12.29
N ALA A 253 11.93 -2.53 -13.26
CA ALA A 253 11.60 -1.13 -13.50
C ALA A 253 10.87 -0.48 -12.31
N ILE A 254 9.96 -1.21 -11.65
CA ILE A 254 9.26 -0.74 -10.44
C ILE A 254 10.23 -0.62 -9.26
N LEU A 255 11.18 -1.55 -9.11
CA LEU A 255 12.11 -1.59 -7.99
C LEU A 255 13.28 -0.61 -8.12
N THR A 256 13.73 -0.33 -9.33
CA THR A 256 14.91 0.50 -9.59
C THR A 256 14.84 1.90 -8.97
N PRO A 257 13.73 2.65 -9.00
CA PRO A 257 13.61 3.93 -8.31
C PRO A 257 13.92 3.87 -6.82
N PHE A 258 13.50 2.80 -6.16
CA PHE A 258 13.82 2.55 -4.75
C PHE A 258 15.25 2.07 -4.58
N ALA A 259 15.74 1.23 -5.49
CA ALA A 259 17.09 0.69 -5.45
C ALA A 259 18.17 1.75 -5.68
N ASP A 260 17.88 2.81 -6.42
CA ASP A 260 18.81 3.94 -6.60
C ASP A 260 18.94 4.82 -5.36
N ARG A 261 18.10 4.61 -4.37
CA ARG A 261 18.10 5.38 -3.12
C ARG A 261 19.11 4.81 -2.14
N ARG A 262 20.03 5.64 -1.67
CA ARG A 262 21.06 5.29 -0.68
C ARG A 262 20.62 5.58 0.74
N ASP A 263 19.68 6.48 0.90
CA ASP A 263 19.03 6.86 2.14
C ASP A 263 17.52 6.67 2.01
N ALA A 264 16.89 6.17 3.03
CA ALA A 264 15.44 6.08 3.12
C ALA A 264 15.03 6.89 4.35
N PRO A 265 14.67 8.18 4.19
CA PRO A 265 14.33 9.04 5.32
C PRO A 265 13.14 8.45 6.08
N VAL A 266 13.22 8.51 7.41
CA VAL A 266 12.15 8.13 8.33
C VAL A 266 11.23 9.32 8.55
N SER A 267 9.92 9.07 8.50
CA SER A 267 8.85 10.04 8.74
C SER A 267 8.23 9.81 10.12
N ASP A 268 7.84 10.88 10.80
CA ASP A 268 7.08 10.86 12.05
C ASP A 268 5.55 10.82 11.82
N ALA A 269 5.10 10.72 10.58
CA ALA A 269 3.70 10.86 10.22
C ALA A 269 2.80 9.81 10.89
N VAL A 270 3.25 8.56 11.03
CA VAL A 270 2.50 7.52 11.74
C VAL A 270 2.26 7.94 13.19
N GLU A 271 3.31 8.33 13.90
CA GLU A 271 3.22 8.73 15.31
C GLU A 271 2.41 10.02 15.48
N THR A 272 2.65 11.01 14.63
CA THR A 272 1.89 12.29 14.63
C THR A 272 0.39 12.09 14.44
N VAL A 273 -0.02 11.15 13.57
CA VAL A 273 -1.44 10.94 13.25
C VAL A 273 -2.10 9.97 14.23
N THR A 274 -1.40 8.91 14.63
CA THR A 274 -1.97 7.82 15.43
C THR A 274 -1.71 7.96 16.93
N GLY A 275 -0.73 8.77 17.33
CA GLY A 275 -0.25 8.87 18.71
C GLY A 275 0.61 7.68 19.18
N ARG A 276 1.01 6.78 18.27
CA ARG A 276 1.87 5.64 18.57
C ARG A 276 3.00 5.53 17.54
N ALA A 277 4.17 5.11 17.99
CA ALA A 277 5.29 4.83 17.09
C ALA A 277 4.95 3.70 16.10
N PRO A 278 5.46 3.76 14.86
CA PRO A 278 5.31 2.67 13.92
C PRO A 278 6.04 1.40 14.39
N GLN A 279 5.55 0.24 13.95
CA GLN A 279 6.11 -1.07 14.30
C GLN A 279 7.49 -1.25 13.68
N ARG A 280 8.44 -1.79 14.44
CA ARG A 280 9.75 -2.16 13.92
C ARG A 280 9.65 -3.35 12.97
N PHE A 281 10.56 -3.41 12.00
CA PHE A 281 10.61 -4.52 11.04
C PHE A 281 10.80 -5.88 11.73
N THR A 282 11.65 -5.94 12.75
CA THR A 282 11.87 -7.16 13.55
C THR A 282 10.61 -7.64 14.26
N ASP A 283 9.83 -6.71 14.82
CA ASP A 283 8.59 -7.04 15.54
C ASP A 283 7.50 -7.50 14.55
N TYR A 284 7.49 -6.89 13.35
CA TYR A 284 6.61 -7.32 12.27
C TYR A 284 6.94 -8.76 11.84
N LEU A 285 8.21 -9.08 11.59
CA LEU A 285 8.62 -10.43 11.21
C LEU A 285 8.29 -11.45 12.30
N ALA A 286 8.59 -11.14 13.56
CA ALA A 286 8.29 -12.04 14.68
C ALA A 286 6.79 -12.38 14.80
N ALA A 287 5.90 -11.46 14.42
CA ALA A 287 4.46 -11.64 14.50
C ALA A 287 3.84 -12.28 13.24
N ASN A 288 4.46 -12.13 12.05
CA ASN A 288 3.79 -12.41 10.78
C ASN A 288 4.55 -13.36 9.85
N PHE A 289 5.87 -13.51 10.03
CA PHE A 289 6.67 -14.38 9.18
C PHE A 289 6.79 -15.78 9.78
N SER A 290 6.62 -16.79 8.96
CA SER A 290 6.88 -18.20 9.31
C SER A 290 7.69 -18.85 8.18
N PRO A 291 8.75 -19.60 8.48
CA PRO A 291 9.52 -20.33 7.48
C PRO A 291 8.67 -21.23 6.60
N GLU A 292 7.62 -21.83 7.15
CA GLU A 292 6.69 -22.70 6.43
C GLU A 292 5.92 -21.94 5.34
N SER A 293 5.74 -20.62 5.49
CA SER A 293 5.07 -19.80 4.48
C SER A 293 5.81 -19.78 3.14
N LEU A 294 7.14 -19.99 3.15
CA LEU A 294 7.95 -20.02 1.94
C LEU A 294 7.66 -21.21 1.03
N THR A 295 7.16 -22.33 1.59
CA THR A 295 6.86 -23.57 0.87
C THR A 295 5.40 -23.72 0.48
N GLN A 296 4.52 -22.90 0.98
CA GLN A 296 3.10 -22.89 0.63
C GLN A 296 2.91 -22.27 -0.77
N LYS A 297 2.20 -22.99 -1.67
CA LYS A 297 1.88 -22.56 -3.04
C LYS A 297 0.75 -21.54 -3.06
#